data_cd5ca9e2e550592aee61c557800a7df4
#
_entry.id   cd5ca9e2e550592aee61c557800a7df4
#
_cell.length_a   1.000
_cell.length_b   1.000
_cell.length_c   1.000
_cell.angle_alpha   90.00
_cell.angle_beta   90.00
_cell.angle_gamma   90.00
#
_symmetry.space_group_name_H-M   'P 1'
#
loop_
_entity.id
_entity.type
_entity.pdbx_description
1 polymer ?
#
loop_
_entity_poly.entity_id
_entity_poly.type
_entity_poly.pdbx_seq_one_letter_code
_entity_poly.pdbx_strand_id
1 'polypeptide(L)' 'MYSISEVSKMFNLPVPTLRYYDKEGIIHGIERDHSGVRVFTENAISSLKMIECLKKSGLSIKDIKKYMDWIDEGDSTLVQ' A
#
# COMPACT_ATOMS: atom_id res chain seq x y z
N MET A 1 -0.15 -13.94 4.50
CA MET A 1 0.72 -13.08 3.67
C MET A 1 0.52 -13.39 2.22
N TYR A 2 0.74 -12.42 1.35
CA TYR A 2 0.37 -12.52 -0.05
C TYR A 2 1.55 -12.15 -0.94
N SER A 3 1.66 -12.83 -2.09
CA SER A 3 2.65 -12.46 -3.09
C SER A 3 2.12 -11.30 -3.93
N ILE A 4 3.01 -10.63 -4.66
CA ILE A 4 2.60 -9.53 -5.53
C ILE A 4 1.62 -10.02 -6.61
N SER A 5 1.79 -11.25 -7.09
CA SER A 5 0.89 -11.83 -8.08
C SER A 5 -0.50 -12.03 -7.52
N GLU A 6 -0.59 -12.53 -6.28
CA GLU A 6 -1.86 -12.71 -5.61
C GLU A 6 -2.57 -11.37 -5.40
N VAL A 7 -1.83 -10.37 -4.95
CA VAL A 7 -2.39 -9.04 -4.71
C VAL A 7 -2.85 -8.40 -6.02
N SER A 8 -2.10 -8.60 -7.09
CA SER A 8 -2.48 -8.13 -8.41
C SER A 8 -3.86 -8.65 -8.79
N LYS A 9 -4.11 -9.92 -8.55
CA LYS A 9 -5.40 -10.55 -8.85
C LYS A 9 -6.49 -10.05 -7.92
N MET A 10 -6.18 -9.94 -6.63
CA MET A 10 -7.15 -9.50 -5.62
C MET A 10 -7.70 -8.11 -5.91
N PHE A 11 -6.85 -7.21 -6.37
CA PHE A 11 -7.21 -5.82 -6.61
C PHE A 11 -7.41 -5.48 -8.08
N ASN A 12 -7.21 -6.45 -8.95
CA ASN A 12 -7.29 -6.24 -10.40
C ASN A 12 -6.36 -5.11 -10.84
N LEU A 13 -5.13 -5.14 -10.33
CA LEU A 13 -4.11 -4.15 -10.62
C LEU A 13 -2.91 -4.83 -11.29
N PRO A 14 -2.35 -4.23 -12.35
CA PRO A 14 -1.14 -4.79 -12.95
C PRO A 14 0.01 -4.82 -11.94
N VAL A 15 0.87 -5.84 -12.06
CA VAL A 15 2.04 -5.95 -11.19
C VAL A 15 2.92 -4.69 -11.28
N PRO A 16 3.19 -4.11 -12.45
CA PRO A 16 3.96 -2.87 -12.53
C PRO A 16 3.36 -1.73 -11.72
N THR A 17 2.03 -1.65 -11.64
CA THR A 17 1.36 -0.63 -10.83
C THR A 17 1.69 -0.81 -9.35
N LEU A 18 1.66 -2.06 -8.88
CA LEU A 18 1.99 -2.36 -7.49
C LEU A 18 3.44 -2.01 -7.18
N ARG A 19 4.34 -2.30 -8.12
CA ARG A 19 5.76 -1.95 -7.96
C ARG A 19 5.94 -0.43 -7.90
N TYR A 20 5.17 0.29 -8.70
CA TYR A 20 5.20 1.74 -8.70
C TYR A 20 4.75 2.29 -7.35
N TYR A 21 3.67 1.76 -6.80
CA TYR A 21 3.19 2.16 -5.48
C TYR A 21 4.22 1.89 -4.40
N ASP A 22 4.87 0.73 -4.46
CA ASP A 22 5.92 0.38 -3.52
C ASP A 22 7.08 1.37 -3.62
N LYS A 23 7.49 1.70 -4.84
CA LYS A 23 8.57 2.65 -5.08
C LYS A 23 8.23 4.04 -4.55
N GLU A 24 6.97 4.45 -4.70
CA GLU A 24 6.53 5.74 -4.19
C GLU A 24 6.34 5.75 -2.68
N GLY A 25 6.37 4.59 -2.06
CA GLY A 25 6.28 4.48 -0.61
C GLY A 25 4.88 4.70 -0.06
N ILE A 26 3.85 4.48 -0.87
CA ILE A 26 2.48 4.71 -0.41
C ILE A 26 1.84 3.46 0.19
N ILE A 27 2.41 2.28 -0.04
CA ILE A 27 1.92 1.06 0.57
C ILE A 27 2.74 0.77 1.82
N HIS A 28 2.08 0.74 2.96
CA HIS A 28 2.71 0.39 4.22
C HIS A 28 2.50 -1.10 4.48
N GLY A 29 3.50 -1.78 5.01
CA GLY A 29 3.37 -3.18 5.36
C GLY A 29 3.89 -4.15 4.31
N ILE A 30 4.63 -3.68 3.32
CA ILE A 30 5.33 -4.58 2.41
C ILE A 30 6.64 -4.97 3.07
N GLU A 31 6.86 -6.27 3.17
CA GLU A 31 8.11 -6.81 3.71
C GLU A 31 8.81 -7.62 2.64
N ARG A 32 10.03 -8.02 2.91
CA ARG A 32 10.74 -8.93 2.02
C ARG A 32 11.10 -10.17 2.80
N ASP A 33 10.92 -11.33 2.16
CA ASP A 33 11.30 -12.57 2.80
C ASP A 33 12.84 -12.73 2.74
N HIS A 34 13.34 -13.83 3.25
CA HIS A 34 14.77 -14.07 3.28
C HIS A 34 15.40 -14.20 1.89
N SER A 35 14.58 -14.39 0.85
CA SER A 35 15.04 -14.42 -0.54
C SER A 35 14.94 -13.05 -1.22
N GLY A 36 14.46 -12.03 -0.50
CA GLY A 36 14.31 -10.69 -1.04
C GLY A 36 13.03 -10.47 -1.82
N VAL A 37 12.11 -11.43 -1.79
CA VAL A 37 10.85 -11.34 -2.52
C VAL A 37 9.84 -10.54 -1.71
N ARG A 38 9.11 -9.65 -2.38
CA ARG A 38 8.07 -8.85 -1.73
C ARG A 38 6.96 -9.71 -1.17
N VAL A 39 6.60 -9.44 0.08
CA VAL A 39 5.49 -10.12 0.76
C VAL A 39 4.55 -9.03 1.27
N PHE A 40 3.28 -9.14 0.92
CA PHE A 40 2.26 -8.18 1.33
C PHE A 40 1.57 -8.68 2.59
N THR A 41 1.76 -7.95 3.68
CA THR A 41 1.12 -8.26 4.96
C THR A 41 -0.34 -7.79 4.94
N GLU A 42 -1.08 -8.11 5.99
CA GLU A 42 -2.46 -7.62 6.14
C GLU A 42 -2.47 -6.08 6.15
N ASN A 43 -1.45 -5.46 6.72
CA ASN A 43 -1.30 -4.01 6.70
C ASN A 43 -1.19 -3.50 5.26
N ALA A 44 -0.44 -4.20 4.42
CA ALA A 44 -0.30 -3.81 3.02
C ALA A 44 -1.64 -3.91 2.28
N ILE A 45 -2.41 -4.95 2.59
CA ILE A 45 -3.73 -5.12 1.99
C ILE A 45 -4.65 -3.96 2.40
N SER A 46 -4.64 -3.59 3.68
CA SER A 46 -5.42 -2.45 4.17
C SER A 46 -4.99 -1.15 3.49
N SER A 47 -3.68 -0.95 3.33
CA SER A 47 -3.15 0.21 2.62
C SER A 47 -3.66 0.29 1.20
N LEU A 48 -3.66 -0.84 0.49
CA LEU A 48 -4.14 -0.87 -0.89
C LEU A 48 -5.63 -0.55 -0.99
N LYS A 49 -6.42 -1.06 -0.07
CA LYS A 49 -7.85 -0.74 -0.04
C LYS A 49 -8.06 0.77 0.08
N MET A 50 -7.31 1.40 0.98
CA MET A 50 -7.40 2.84 1.17
C MET A 50 -6.92 3.60 -0.08
N ILE A 51 -5.80 3.17 -0.66
CA ILE A 51 -5.25 3.80 -1.85
C ILE A 51 -6.27 3.78 -3.00
N GLU A 52 -6.90 2.64 -3.23
CA GLU A 52 -7.87 2.51 -4.31
C GLU A 52 -9.09 3.39 -4.04
N CYS A 53 -9.50 3.49 -2.79
CA CYS A 53 -10.61 4.36 -2.41
C CYS A 53 -10.26 5.83 -2.68
N LEU A 54 -9.07 6.25 -2.31
CA LEU A 54 -8.62 7.64 -2.51
C LEU A 54 -8.45 7.97 -3.99
N LYS A 55 -8.00 7.00 -4.78
CA LYS A 55 -7.89 7.19 -6.23
C LYS A 55 -9.26 7.43 -6.86
N LYS A 56 -10.25 6.68 -6.42
CA LYS A 56 -11.62 6.86 -6.92
C LYS A 56 -12.17 8.22 -6.58
N SER A 57 -11.69 8.81 -5.50
CA SER A 57 -12.08 10.17 -5.09
C SER A 57 -11.36 11.25 -5.88
N GLY A 58 -10.44 10.88 -6.77
CA GLY A 58 -9.76 11.82 -7.64
C GLY A 58 -8.45 12.36 -7.10
N LEU A 59 -7.93 11.77 -6.04
CA LEU A 59 -6.65 12.21 -5.47
C LEU A 59 -5.47 11.73 -6.31
N SER A 60 -4.47 12.59 -6.45
CA SER A 60 -3.24 12.22 -7.13
C SER A 60 -2.41 11.28 -6.24
N ILE A 61 -1.45 10.59 -6.85
CA ILE A 61 -0.54 9.72 -6.10
C ILE A 61 0.22 10.52 -5.04
N LYS A 62 0.61 11.75 -5.37
CA LYS A 62 1.30 12.62 -4.42
C LYS A 62 0.44 12.92 -3.20
N ASP A 63 -0.83 13.22 -3.42
CA ASP A 63 -1.77 13.50 -2.34
C ASP A 63 -2.07 12.25 -1.53
N ILE A 64 -2.19 11.10 -2.20
CA ILE A 64 -2.40 9.82 -1.53
C ILE A 64 -1.23 9.52 -0.62
N LYS A 65 0.01 9.75 -1.09
CA LYS A 65 1.19 9.52 -0.27
C LYS A 65 1.16 10.37 1.01
N LYS A 66 0.81 11.65 0.88
CA LYS A 66 0.70 12.52 2.04
C LYS A 66 -0.33 12.01 3.03
N TYR A 67 -1.48 11.57 2.52
CA TYR A 67 -2.55 11.06 3.36
C TYR A 67 -2.12 9.78 4.08
N MET A 68 -1.49 8.86 3.36
CA MET A 68 -1.05 7.59 3.95
C MET A 68 0.02 7.81 5.01
N ASP A 69 0.96 8.72 4.76
CA ASP A 69 1.98 9.06 5.74
C ASP A 69 1.35 9.70 6.98
N TRP A 70 0.37 10.56 6.77
CA TRP A 70 -0.32 11.22 7.86
C TRP A 70 -1.10 10.22 8.72
N ILE A 71 -1.78 9.27 8.09
CA ILE A 71 -2.51 8.21 8.82
C ILE A 71 -1.55 7.42 9.69
N ASP A 72 -0.40 7.06 9.17
CA ASP A 72 0.59 6.28 9.90
C ASP A 72 1.05 7.02 11.16
N GLU A 73 1.34 8.30 11.02
CA GLU A 73 1.70 9.15 12.15
C GLU A 73 0.50 9.38 13.08
N GLY A 74 -0.68 9.60 12.49
CA GLY A 74 -1.89 9.85 13.23
C GLY A 74 -2.28 8.69 14.12
N ASP A 75 -2.12 7.47 13.63
CA ASP A 75 -2.40 6.27 14.42
C ASP A 75 -1.54 6.24 15.67
N SER A 76 -0.27 6.56 15.54
CA SER A 76 0.63 6.63 16.70
C SER A 76 0.16 7.71 17.68
N THR A 77 -0.32 8.83 17.17
CA THR A 77 -0.80 9.93 17.99
C THR A 77 -2.11 9.57 18.69
N LEU A 78 -3.00 8.92 17.97
CA LEU A 78 -4.34 8.61 18.50
C LEU A 78 -4.29 7.57 19.62
N VAL A 79 -3.28 6.74 19.67
CA VAL A 79 -3.14 5.73 20.69
C VAL A 79 -2.80 6.35 22.04
N GLN A 80 -2.32 7.56 22.04
CA GLN A 80 -1.96 8.26 23.27
C GLN A 80 -3.21 8.85 23.99
#